data_5737639819f2b82cbbd99dbfb5c029b9
#
_entry.id   5737639819f2b82cbbd99dbfb5c029b9
#
_cell.length_a   1.000
_cell.length_b   1.000
_cell.length_c   1.000
_cell.angle_alpha   90.00
_cell.angle_beta   90.00
_cell.angle_gamma   90.00
#
_symmetry.space_group_name_H-M   'P 1'
#
loop_
_entity.id
_entity.type
_entity.pdbx_description
1 polymer ?
#
loop_
_entity_poly.entity_id
_entity_poly.type
_entity_poly.pdbx_seq_one_letter_code
_entity_poly.pdbx_strand_id
1 'polypeptide(L)'
;YIKVSKFGRTTYNEFITAIAKLKQAGCTSFVIDLRGNTGGYMDAAINMVNEFMPEGRLIVYTEGKAFPRNDVYTNGTGTCQDAPIVVLTDEFSASASEIFSGAIQDNDRGLIIGRRTFGKGLVQSPIQLSDGSEIRLTIARYYTPSGRCIQKSTNWVKTANTNRTSTSVSCTVNLILPTASS
;
A
#
# COMPACT_ATOMS: atom_id res chain seq x y z
N TYR A 1 13.61 15.02 3.06
CA TYR A 1 13.29 14.14 1.94
C TYR A 1 13.92 12.76 2.15
N ILE A 2 13.09 11.71 1.99
CA ILE A 2 13.52 10.31 2.07
C ILE A 2 13.03 9.59 0.82
N LYS A 3 13.96 9.06 0.01
CA LYS A 3 13.66 8.17 -1.12
C LYS A 3 13.63 6.74 -0.63
N VAL A 4 12.51 6.03 -0.85
CA VAL A 4 12.38 4.61 -0.58
C VAL A 4 12.32 3.86 -1.90
N SER A 5 13.44 3.25 -2.30
CA SER A 5 13.56 2.62 -3.62
C SER A 5 12.87 1.26 -3.70
N LYS A 6 12.74 0.57 -2.56
CA LYS A 6 12.06 -0.74 -2.48
C LYS A 6 11.75 -1.07 -1.01
N PHE A 7 10.80 -1.96 -0.76
CA PHE A 7 10.50 -2.49 0.57
C PHE A 7 11.25 -3.81 0.80
N GLY A 8 12.54 -3.69 1.19
CA GLY A 8 13.40 -4.83 1.55
C GLY A 8 13.30 -5.19 3.03
N ARG A 9 14.05 -6.21 3.45
CA ARG A 9 14.11 -6.66 4.87
C ARG A 9 14.73 -5.60 5.79
N THR A 10 15.67 -4.80 5.29
CA THR A 10 16.39 -3.77 6.04
C THR A 10 15.76 -2.39 5.93
N THR A 11 14.80 -2.20 5.01
CA THR A 11 14.26 -0.89 4.66
C THR A 11 13.68 -0.15 5.86
N TYR A 12 12.96 -0.84 6.73
CA TYR A 12 12.42 -0.18 7.93
C TYR A 12 13.52 0.34 8.86
N ASN A 13 14.57 -0.43 9.12
CA ASN A 13 15.70 -0.01 9.97
C ASN A 13 16.46 1.16 9.35
N GLU A 14 16.66 1.16 8.04
CA GLU A 14 17.27 2.27 7.31
C GLU A 14 16.40 3.52 7.40
N PHE A 15 15.08 3.35 7.28
CA PHE A 15 14.08 4.41 7.32
C PHE A 15 14.05 5.11 8.70
N ILE A 16 13.95 4.36 9.80
CA ILE A 16 13.95 4.95 11.15
C ILE A 16 15.29 5.61 11.48
N THR A 17 16.40 5.06 10.98
CA THR A 17 17.73 5.66 11.12
C THR A 17 17.79 7.01 10.38
N ALA A 18 17.22 7.08 9.17
CA ALA A 18 17.15 8.32 8.40
C ALA A 18 16.26 9.36 9.11
N ILE A 19 15.09 8.96 9.61
CA ILE A 19 14.20 9.83 10.40
C ILE A 19 14.93 10.39 11.61
N ALA A 20 15.62 9.54 12.39
CA ALA A 20 16.34 9.98 13.58
C ALA A 20 17.42 11.04 13.25
N LYS A 21 18.20 10.82 12.19
CA LYS A 21 19.21 11.79 11.71
C LYS A 21 18.57 13.12 11.28
N LEU A 22 17.45 13.06 10.53
CA LEU A 22 16.74 14.27 10.09
C LEU A 22 16.15 15.04 11.26
N LYS A 23 15.56 14.37 12.25
CA LYS A 23 15.05 15.00 13.48
C LYS A 23 16.18 15.67 14.27
N GLN A 24 17.35 15.04 14.42
CA GLN A 24 18.54 15.63 15.03
C GLN A 24 19.01 16.88 14.28
N ALA A 25 18.84 16.92 12.96
CA ALA A 25 19.12 18.10 12.14
C ALA A 25 18.03 19.17 12.16
N GLY A 26 16.99 19.02 13.01
CA GLY A 26 15.90 19.99 13.18
C GLY A 26 14.74 19.83 12.18
N CYS A 27 14.67 18.74 11.42
CA CYS A 27 13.56 18.50 10.50
C CYS A 27 12.28 18.15 11.27
N THR A 28 11.18 18.83 10.95
CA THR A 28 9.86 18.66 11.57
C THR A 28 8.81 18.10 10.60
N SER A 29 9.12 18.01 9.30
CA SER A 29 8.20 17.59 8.23
C SER A 29 8.92 16.65 7.27
N PHE A 30 8.19 15.73 6.64
CA PHE A 30 8.77 14.69 5.81
C PHE A 30 8.14 14.60 4.42
N VAL A 31 8.98 14.41 3.41
CA VAL A 31 8.57 14.01 2.06
C VAL A 31 9.09 12.60 1.82
N ILE A 32 8.19 11.64 1.64
CA ILE A 32 8.50 10.24 1.37
C ILE A 32 8.29 9.98 -0.12
N ASP A 33 9.35 9.66 -0.84
CA ASP A 33 9.29 9.43 -2.28
C ASP A 33 9.25 7.93 -2.60
N LEU A 34 8.10 7.47 -3.10
CA LEU A 34 7.83 6.10 -3.55
C LEU A 34 7.81 5.97 -5.08
N ARG A 35 8.17 7.01 -5.83
CA ARG A 35 8.20 6.95 -7.29
C ARG A 35 9.22 5.92 -7.77
N GLY A 36 8.82 5.06 -8.72
CA GLY A 36 9.62 3.94 -9.20
C GLY A 36 9.69 2.74 -8.24
N ASN A 37 9.03 2.78 -7.09
CA ASN A 37 9.08 1.71 -6.09
C ASN A 37 8.02 0.65 -6.36
N THR A 38 8.41 -0.50 -6.85
CA THR A 38 7.51 -1.62 -7.20
C THR A 38 7.01 -2.44 -6.00
N GLY A 39 7.30 -2.00 -4.77
CA GLY A 39 6.86 -2.64 -3.53
C GLY A 39 7.92 -3.54 -2.90
N GLY A 40 7.49 -4.63 -2.32
CA GLY A 40 8.31 -5.59 -1.59
C GLY A 40 7.59 -6.17 -0.37
N TYR A 41 8.28 -6.25 0.76
CA TYR A 41 7.71 -6.80 1.99
C TYR A 41 6.63 -5.90 2.58
N MET A 42 5.45 -6.49 2.81
CA MET A 42 4.31 -5.81 3.42
C MET A 42 4.63 -5.31 4.83
N ASP A 43 5.34 -6.12 5.63
CA ASP A 43 5.71 -5.77 7.02
C ASP A 43 6.55 -4.49 7.08
N ALA A 44 7.44 -4.28 6.10
CA ALA A 44 8.22 -3.06 6.03
C ALA A 44 7.33 -1.82 5.80
N ALA A 45 6.31 -1.93 4.95
CA ALA A 45 5.35 -0.85 4.72
C ALA A 45 4.49 -0.59 5.96
N ILE A 46 3.99 -1.65 6.62
CA ILE A 46 3.22 -1.54 7.86
C ILE A 46 4.02 -0.84 8.94
N ASN A 47 5.28 -1.24 9.15
CA ASN A 47 6.14 -0.63 10.16
C ASN A 47 6.43 0.85 9.84
N MET A 48 6.61 1.20 8.58
CA MET A 48 6.77 2.60 8.16
C MET A 48 5.50 3.42 8.36
N VAL A 49 4.31 2.84 8.15
CA VAL A 49 3.02 3.51 8.46
C VAL A 49 2.90 3.77 9.94
N ASN A 50 3.29 2.81 10.80
CA ASN A 50 3.27 2.96 12.25
C ASN A 50 4.06 4.19 12.74
N GLU A 51 5.13 4.60 12.05
CA GLU A 51 5.91 5.79 12.43
C GLU A 51 5.08 7.09 12.39
N PHE A 52 4.04 7.14 11.57
CA PHE A 52 3.26 8.34 11.32
C PHE A 52 1.85 8.34 11.89
N MET A 53 1.38 7.23 12.45
CA MET A 53 -0.02 7.11 12.89
C MET A 53 -0.17 6.73 14.35
N PRO A 54 -1.18 7.29 15.06
CA PRO A 54 -1.54 6.83 16.38
C PRO A 54 -2.07 5.40 16.36
N GLU A 55 -2.18 4.77 17.52
CA GLU A 55 -2.71 3.42 17.68
C GLU A 55 -4.15 3.26 17.15
N GLY A 56 -4.48 2.07 16.67
CA GLY A 56 -5.84 1.66 16.31
C GLY A 56 -6.32 2.18 14.95
N ARG A 57 -5.46 2.72 14.10
CA ARG A 57 -5.81 3.11 12.74
C ARG A 57 -5.66 1.93 11.79
N LEU A 58 -6.67 1.66 10.97
CA LEU A 58 -6.59 0.61 9.95
C LEU A 58 -5.55 1.00 8.89
N ILE A 59 -4.61 0.09 8.62
CA ILE A 59 -3.58 0.27 7.58
C ILE A 59 -4.05 -0.32 6.26
N VAL A 60 -4.47 -1.57 6.30
CA VAL A 60 -4.86 -2.38 5.15
C VAL A 60 -5.68 -3.56 5.64
N TYR A 61 -6.55 -4.08 4.82
CA TYR A 61 -7.11 -5.41 5.06
C TYR A 61 -7.02 -6.28 3.82
N THR A 62 -7.05 -7.59 4.06
CA THR A 62 -7.09 -8.60 3.00
C THR A 62 -8.39 -9.36 3.06
N GLU A 63 -8.96 -9.70 1.91
CA GLU A 63 -10.17 -10.50 1.81
C GLU A 63 -10.17 -11.29 0.50
N GLY A 64 -10.65 -12.52 0.56
CA GLY A 64 -10.79 -13.43 -0.58
C GLY A 64 -11.97 -14.36 -0.46
N LYS A 65 -12.30 -15.06 -1.54
CA LYS A 65 -13.49 -15.94 -1.58
C LYS A 65 -13.48 -17.03 -0.49
N ALA A 66 -12.30 -17.60 -0.21
CA ALA A 66 -12.11 -18.65 0.80
C ALA A 66 -11.26 -18.16 1.99
N PHE A 67 -10.91 -16.87 2.02
CA PHE A 67 -10.10 -16.25 3.05
C PHE A 67 -10.91 -15.10 3.66
N PRO A 68 -11.33 -15.23 4.93
CA PRO A 68 -12.08 -14.18 5.61
C PRO A 68 -11.24 -12.91 5.70
N ARG A 69 -11.93 -11.80 5.90
CA ARG A 69 -11.30 -10.49 6.09
C ARG A 69 -10.31 -10.54 7.27
N ASN A 70 -9.10 -10.05 7.02
CA ASN A 70 -8.05 -9.90 8.02
C ASN A 70 -7.56 -8.46 8.01
N ASP A 71 -7.78 -7.75 9.11
CA ASP A 71 -7.46 -6.34 9.28
C ASP A 71 -6.09 -6.17 9.94
N VAL A 72 -5.32 -5.17 9.48
CA VAL A 72 -4.03 -4.78 10.07
C VAL A 72 -4.14 -3.34 10.57
N TYR A 73 -3.91 -3.15 11.87
CA TYR A 73 -4.00 -1.87 12.54
C TYR A 73 -2.63 -1.34 12.97
N THR A 74 -2.54 -0.04 13.20
CA THR A 74 -1.39 0.61 13.79
C THR A 74 -1.27 0.31 15.28
N ASN A 75 -0.03 0.29 15.78
CA ASN A 75 0.32 -0.01 17.18
C ASN A 75 0.72 1.22 18.01
N GLY A 76 0.72 2.42 17.41
CA GLY A 76 1.00 3.68 18.11
C GLY A 76 2.44 3.88 18.60
N THR A 77 3.40 3.04 18.18
CA THR A 77 4.79 3.14 18.64
C THR A 77 5.63 4.16 17.87
N GLY A 78 5.06 4.79 16.85
CA GLY A 78 5.76 5.71 15.94
C GLY A 78 6.17 7.03 16.60
N THR A 79 7.26 7.60 16.11
CA THR A 79 7.88 8.82 16.64
C THR A 79 7.54 10.09 15.84
N CYS A 80 6.78 9.97 14.75
CA CYS A 80 6.45 11.05 13.82
C CYS A 80 4.92 11.24 13.66
N GLN A 81 4.12 10.89 14.68
CA GLN A 81 2.67 10.89 14.59
C GLN A 81 2.07 12.26 14.26
N ASP A 82 2.69 13.36 14.75
CA ASP A 82 2.22 14.73 14.52
C ASP A 82 2.97 15.44 13.39
N ALA A 83 4.02 14.83 12.82
CA ALA A 83 4.84 15.47 11.80
C ALA A 83 4.10 15.54 10.46
N PRO A 84 4.02 16.71 9.79
CA PRO A 84 3.48 16.81 8.44
C PRO A 84 4.19 15.85 7.47
N ILE A 85 3.41 15.11 6.67
CA ILE A 85 3.95 14.14 5.71
C ILE A 85 3.32 14.35 4.33
N VAL A 86 4.16 14.28 3.30
CA VAL A 86 3.79 14.22 1.90
C VAL A 86 4.38 12.95 1.29
N VAL A 87 3.60 12.22 0.52
CA VAL A 87 4.05 11.01 -0.18
C VAL A 87 4.02 11.25 -1.68
N LEU A 88 5.15 11.01 -2.36
CA LEU A 88 5.25 11.11 -3.80
C LEU A 88 5.06 9.73 -4.43
N THR A 89 4.18 9.64 -5.43
CA THR A 89 3.87 8.39 -6.15
C THR A 89 3.90 8.58 -7.66
N ASP A 90 4.08 7.48 -8.38
CA ASP A 90 3.95 7.41 -9.84
C ASP A 90 3.32 6.07 -10.28
N GLU A 91 3.23 5.86 -11.59
CA GLU A 91 2.66 4.66 -12.21
C GLU A 91 3.44 3.37 -11.93
N PHE A 92 4.65 3.46 -11.38
CA PHE A 92 5.49 2.33 -10.95
C PHE A 92 5.39 2.04 -9.46
N SER A 93 4.78 2.95 -8.68
CA SER A 93 4.52 2.71 -7.26
C SER A 93 3.50 1.57 -7.12
N ALA A 94 3.91 0.41 -6.58
CA ALA A 94 3.09 -0.79 -6.58
C ALA A 94 3.12 -1.55 -5.24
N SER A 95 2.09 -2.36 -4.97
CA SER A 95 2.05 -3.32 -3.85
C SER A 95 2.26 -2.66 -2.48
N ALA A 96 3.38 -2.92 -1.78
CA ALA A 96 3.70 -2.31 -0.48
C ALA A 96 3.71 -0.77 -0.53
N SER A 97 4.11 -0.16 -1.66
CA SER A 97 4.00 1.30 -1.87
C SER A 97 2.55 1.76 -1.86
N GLU A 98 1.63 0.97 -2.41
CA GLU A 98 0.21 1.29 -2.46
C GLU A 98 -0.46 1.08 -1.11
N ILE A 99 0.02 0.11 -0.31
CA ILE A 99 -0.41 -0.08 1.08
C ILE A 99 0.00 1.16 1.90
N PHE A 100 1.26 1.59 1.81
CA PHE A 100 1.75 2.77 2.52
C PHE A 100 0.97 4.03 2.13
N SER A 101 0.93 4.36 0.83
CA SER A 101 0.25 5.56 0.34
C SER A 101 -1.25 5.53 0.59
N GLY A 102 -1.90 4.37 0.44
CA GLY A 102 -3.32 4.18 0.71
C GLY A 102 -3.68 4.36 2.19
N ALA A 103 -2.85 3.85 3.10
CA ALA A 103 -3.01 4.04 4.53
C ALA A 103 -2.89 5.52 4.93
N ILE A 104 -1.87 6.24 4.43
CA ILE A 104 -1.69 7.67 4.69
C ILE A 104 -2.87 8.48 4.16
N GLN A 105 -3.32 8.18 2.93
CA GLN A 105 -4.44 8.89 2.29
C GLN A 105 -5.76 8.66 3.01
N ASP A 106 -6.13 7.40 3.25
CA ASP A 106 -7.48 7.06 3.72
C ASP A 106 -7.69 7.34 5.21
N ASN A 107 -6.61 7.59 5.95
CA ASN A 107 -6.67 8.08 7.32
C ASN A 107 -6.51 9.62 7.42
N ASP A 108 -6.52 10.34 6.29
CA ASP A 108 -6.30 11.79 6.22
C ASP A 108 -5.01 12.25 6.93
N ARG A 109 -3.98 11.35 6.94
CA ARG A 109 -2.75 11.59 7.68
C ARG A 109 -1.79 12.53 6.96
N GLY A 110 -1.85 12.60 5.64
CA GLY A 110 -0.97 13.41 4.82
C GLY A 110 -1.39 13.47 3.37
N LEU A 111 -0.63 14.23 2.57
CA LEU A 111 -0.92 14.43 1.15
C LEU A 111 -0.22 13.39 0.29
N ILE A 112 -0.94 12.86 -0.69
CA ILE A 112 -0.37 12.03 -1.77
C ILE A 112 -0.25 12.91 -3.01
N ILE A 113 0.95 13.05 -3.55
CA ILE A 113 1.22 13.89 -4.72
C ILE A 113 1.87 13.04 -5.81
N GLY A 114 1.40 13.17 -7.04
CA GLY A 114 1.97 12.49 -8.19
C GLY A 114 0.95 11.87 -9.11
N ARG A 115 1.29 10.73 -9.72
CA ARG A 115 0.44 10.02 -10.65
C ARG A 115 -0.26 8.84 -10.00
N ARG A 116 -1.29 8.33 -10.69
CA ARG A 116 -1.98 7.11 -10.30
C ARG A 116 -0.99 5.96 -10.20
N THR A 117 -1.06 5.20 -9.09
CA THR A 117 -0.21 4.04 -8.83
C THR A 117 -0.55 2.84 -9.72
N PHE A 118 0.29 1.82 -9.69
CA PHE A 118 0.24 0.65 -10.59
C PHE A 118 -1.06 -0.15 -10.46
N GLY A 119 -1.51 -0.40 -9.24
CA GLY A 119 -2.71 -1.22 -8.95
C GLY A 119 -2.39 -2.70 -8.78
N LYS A 120 -1.34 -3.06 -8.02
CA LYS A 120 -0.98 -4.44 -7.68
C LYS A 120 -1.45 -4.80 -6.28
N GLY A 121 -2.66 -5.33 -6.17
CA GLY A 121 -3.32 -5.63 -4.90
C GLY A 121 -3.68 -7.10 -4.71
N LEU A 122 -2.90 -8.04 -5.23
CA LEU A 122 -3.11 -9.48 -5.09
C LEU A 122 -2.25 -10.07 -3.97
N VAL A 123 -2.88 -10.85 -3.09
CA VAL A 123 -2.21 -11.68 -2.09
C VAL A 123 -1.94 -13.04 -2.70
N GLN A 124 -0.67 -13.44 -2.79
CA GLN A 124 -0.27 -14.73 -3.33
C GLN A 124 0.36 -15.58 -2.21
N SER A 125 -0.10 -16.82 -2.11
CA SER A 125 0.47 -17.82 -1.21
C SER A 125 1.20 -18.89 -2.00
N PRO A 126 2.44 -19.24 -1.60
CA PRO A 126 3.14 -20.39 -2.15
C PRO A 126 2.52 -21.68 -1.60
N ILE A 127 2.27 -22.64 -2.47
CA ILE A 127 1.82 -23.99 -2.13
C ILE A 127 2.89 -24.95 -2.61
N GLN A 128 3.54 -25.64 -1.68
CA GLN A 128 4.53 -26.68 -1.98
C GLN A 128 3.81 -27.94 -2.48
N LEU A 129 4.29 -28.51 -3.58
CA LEU A 129 3.82 -29.77 -4.12
C LEU A 129 4.70 -30.94 -3.64
N SER A 130 4.20 -32.17 -3.77
CA SER A 130 4.88 -33.40 -3.31
C SER A 130 6.20 -33.69 -4.03
N ASP A 131 6.39 -33.13 -5.23
CA ASP A 131 7.61 -33.25 -6.03
C ASP A 131 8.67 -32.15 -5.74
N GLY A 132 8.40 -31.27 -4.75
CA GLY A 132 9.28 -30.16 -4.39
C GLY A 132 9.08 -28.89 -5.23
N SER A 133 8.20 -28.91 -6.22
CA SER A 133 7.82 -27.70 -6.96
C SER A 133 6.87 -26.82 -6.13
N GLU A 134 6.71 -25.55 -6.54
CA GLU A 134 5.87 -24.57 -5.86
C GLU A 134 4.88 -23.94 -6.83
N ILE A 135 3.62 -23.86 -6.43
CA ILE A 135 2.59 -23.09 -7.13
C ILE A 135 2.29 -21.82 -6.33
N ARG A 136 2.29 -20.65 -6.98
CA ARG A 136 1.83 -19.40 -6.39
C ARG A 136 0.37 -19.15 -6.74
N LEU A 137 -0.50 -19.29 -5.75
CA LEU A 137 -1.94 -19.09 -5.91
C LEU A 137 -2.36 -17.74 -5.35
N THR A 138 -3.15 -16.98 -6.12
CA THR A 138 -3.83 -15.80 -5.60
C THR A 138 -4.98 -16.21 -4.70
N ILE A 139 -4.92 -15.84 -3.42
CA ILE A 139 -5.86 -16.24 -2.38
C ILE A 139 -6.77 -15.10 -1.91
N ALA A 140 -6.30 -13.85 -1.98
CA ALA A 140 -7.03 -12.68 -1.51
C ALA A 140 -6.59 -11.42 -2.28
N ARG A 141 -7.26 -10.31 -1.98
CA ARG A 141 -6.92 -8.97 -2.44
C ARG A 141 -6.63 -8.05 -1.28
N TYR A 142 -5.82 -7.03 -1.52
CA TYR A 142 -5.57 -5.94 -0.60
C TYR A 142 -6.60 -4.82 -0.80
N TYR A 143 -7.07 -4.28 0.32
CA TYR A 143 -7.99 -3.15 0.37
C TYR A 143 -7.44 -2.06 1.29
N THR A 144 -7.64 -0.81 0.91
CA THR A 144 -7.27 0.36 1.72
C THR A 144 -8.28 0.56 2.85
N PRO A 145 -7.99 1.39 3.87
CA PRO A 145 -8.89 1.63 4.98
C PRO A 145 -10.30 2.06 4.58
N SER A 146 -10.46 2.81 3.50
CA SER A 146 -11.78 3.24 2.98
C SER A 146 -12.52 2.14 2.19
N GLY A 147 -11.98 0.93 2.10
CA GLY A 147 -12.58 -0.19 1.36
C GLY A 147 -12.27 -0.23 -0.13
N ARG A 148 -11.38 0.61 -0.62
CA ARG A 148 -10.96 0.58 -2.03
C ARG A 148 -10.02 -0.59 -2.27
N CYS A 149 -10.31 -1.40 -3.27
CA CYS A 149 -9.42 -2.47 -3.71
C CYS A 149 -8.17 -1.90 -4.39
N ILE A 150 -6.99 -2.29 -3.94
CA ILE A 150 -5.73 -1.86 -4.58
C ILE A 150 -5.58 -2.47 -5.98
N GLN A 151 -6.11 -3.69 -6.19
CA GLN A 151 -5.99 -4.36 -7.49
C GLN A 151 -6.74 -3.62 -8.58
N LYS A 152 -5.99 -3.16 -9.59
CA LYS A 152 -6.57 -2.57 -10.80
C LYS A 152 -7.46 -3.59 -11.52
N SER A 153 -8.67 -3.15 -11.91
CA SER A 153 -9.56 -3.95 -12.75
C SER A 153 -8.88 -4.22 -14.10
N THR A 154 -8.69 -5.50 -14.42
CA THR A 154 -8.37 -5.92 -15.78
C THR A 154 -9.69 -6.05 -16.53
N ASN A 155 -9.96 -5.15 -17.45
CA ASN A 155 -11.02 -5.34 -18.44
C ASN A 155 -10.61 -6.48 -19.36
N TRP A 156 -10.96 -7.73 -18.99
CA TRP A 156 -11.03 -8.80 -19.96
C TRP A 156 -12.16 -8.44 -20.92
N VAL A 157 -11.84 -8.11 -22.14
CA VAL A 157 -12.81 -8.11 -23.23
C VAL A 157 -13.36 -9.53 -23.25
N LYS A 158 -14.60 -9.70 -22.78
CA LYS A 158 -15.32 -10.97 -22.95
C LYS A 158 -15.58 -11.12 -24.46
N THR A 159 -14.76 -11.87 -25.15
CA THR A 159 -15.22 -12.52 -26.40
C THR A 159 -16.43 -13.35 -25.99
N ALA A 160 -17.57 -13.01 -26.61
CA ALA A 160 -18.84 -13.65 -26.36
C ALA A 160 -18.74 -15.16 -26.46
N ASN A 161 -19.02 -15.89 -25.41
CA ASN A 161 -19.93 -17.02 -25.35
C ASN A 161 -19.99 -17.60 -23.93
N THR A 162 -21.20 -17.70 -23.49
CA THR A 162 -21.83 -18.50 -22.44
C THR A 162 -22.30 -17.74 -21.20
N ASN A 163 -23.62 -17.80 -21.02
CA ASN A 163 -24.43 -17.39 -19.88
C ASN A 163 -23.84 -17.88 -18.54
N ARG A 164 -23.28 -16.95 -17.76
CA ARG A 164 -23.25 -17.02 -16.29
C ARG A 164 -23.17 -15.60 -15.75
N THR A 165 -24.24 -15.19 -15.09
CA THR A 165 -24.32 -14.00 -14.26
C THR A 165 -23.31 -14.10 -13.12
N SER A 166 -22.19 -13.41 -13.24
CA SER A 166 -21.30 -13.11 -12.12
C SER A 166 -21.18 -11.59 -12.03
N THR A 167 -21.73 -11.04 -10.97
CA THR A 167 -21.61 -9.63 -10.62
C THR A 167 -20.14 -9.35 -10.32
N SER A 168 -19.41 -8.82 -11.30
CA SER A 168 -18.02 -8.37 -11.11
C SER A 168 -18.08 -6.99 -10.45
N VAL A 169 -17.74 -6.90 -9.17
CA VAL A 169 -17.48 -5.63 -8.51
C VAL A 169 -16.21 -5.05 -9.12
N SER A 170 -16.37 -3.99 -9.92
CA SER A 170 -15.25 -3.22 -10.47
C SER A 170 -14.61 -2.43 -9.34
N CYS A 171 -13.35 -2.74 -9.03
CA CYS A 171 -12.61 -2.09 -7.97
C CYS A 171 -11.52 -1.22 -8.58
N THR A 172 -11.71 0.10 -8.56
CA THR A 172 -10.76 1.07 -9.12
C THR A 172 -10.20 1.92 -7.99
N VAL A 173 -8.89 1.86 -7.76
CA VAL A 173 -8.20 2.81 -6.87
C VAL A 173 -8.04 4.12 -7.63
N ASN A 174 -8.88 5.10 -7.34
CA ASN A 174 -8.70 6.46 -7.82
C ASN A 174 -8.01 7.28 -6.73
N LEU A 175 -6.72 7.56 -6.94
CA LEU A 175 -6.05 8.63 -6.23
C LEU A 175 -6.50 9.94 -6.89
N ILE A 176 -7.51 10.58 -6.32
CA ILE A 176 -7.99 11.89 -6.80
C ILE A 176 -7.08 12.93 -6.16
N LEU A 177 -6.30 13.61 -6.98
CA LEU A 177 -5.67 14.85 -6.58
C LEU A 177 -6.75 15.94 -6.52
N PRO A 178 -6.79 16.81 -5.49
CA PRO A 178 -7.58 18.03 -5.59
C PRO A 178 -7.05 18.82 -6.77
N THR A 179 -7.96 19.17 -7.70
CA THR A 179 -7.66 20.12 -8.76
C THR A 179 -7.28 21.43 -8.09
N ALA A 180 -6.07 21.92 -8.35
CA ALA A 180 -5.70 23.27 -7.98
C ALA A 180 -6.70 24.21 -8.69
N SER A 181 -7.57 24.85 -7.90
CA SER A 181 -8.35 25.98 -8.38
C SER A 181 -7.40 27.15 -8.60
N SER A 182 -7.30 27.54 -9.83
CA SER A 182 -6.66 28.79 -10.29
C SER A 182 -7.24 30.02 -9.61
#